data_e3b690813344d74eaaf9fe39042cf08c
#
_entry.id   e3b690813344d74eaaf9fe39042cf08c
#
_cell.length_a   1.000
_cell.length_b   1.000
_cell.length_c   1.000
_cell.angle_alpha   90.00
_cell.angle_beta   90.00
_cell.angle_gamma   90.00
#
_symmetry.space_group_name_H-M   'P 1'
#
loop_
_entity.id
_entity.type
_entity.pdbx_description
1 polymer ?
#
loop_
_entity_poly.entity_id
_entity_poly.type
_entity_poly.pdbx_seq_one_letter_code
_entity_poly.pdbx_strand_id
1 'polypeptide(L)'
;MLFRSTQIGDYIFELVVLDQYGCQSSEPARVAARARSDNQFLMELAWNTNYTDVDFHLLAGGGVWNGSGDDDCYYAVPHNHPSWGNLSDVNDDPSLDRDDVDGYGPEQINIKTPQRTDGVGTYAYTVPYEIGVFYYDEHLYSGTTYAVVKIFFAGAVVPDYTLPTSPPPPNAFPGMPLQNSASDFWHVGYVAWGASGGTFTENGQLRAGYP
;
A
#
# COMPACT_ATOMS: atom_id res chain seq x y z
N MET A 1 10.28 -6.53 27.25
CA MET A 1 9.23 -6.05 26.33
C MET A 1 9.65 -6.44 24.92
N LEU A 2 8.80 -7.13 24.16
CA LEU A 2 9.04 -7.45 22.76
C LEU A 2 8.23 -6.49 21.90
N PHE A 3 8.88 -5.66 21.10
CA PHE A 3 8.22 -4.81 20.11
C PHE A 3 8.11 -5.57 18.80
N ARG A 4 6.93 -5.57 18.23
CA ARG A 4 6.66 -6.06 16.87
C ARG A 4 5.99 -4.94 16.09
N SER A 5 6.52 -4.61 14.92
CA SER A 5 5.89 -3.68 13.97
C SER A 5 5.30 -4.49 12.82
N THR A 6 4.12 -4.10 12.40
CA THR A 6 3.48 -4.56 11.16
C THR A 6 3.74 -3.59 10.00
N GLN A 7 4.37 -2.45 10.29
CA GLN A 7 4.72 -1.44 9.29
C GLN A 7 6.24 -1.41 9.08
N ILE A 8 6.67 -1.23 7.85
CA ILE A 8 8.06 -0.95 7.53
C ILE A 8 8.36 0.54 7.79
N GLY A 9 9.61 0.85 8.10
CA GLY A 9 10.02 2.23 8.35
C GLY A 9 11.12 2.38 9.37
N ASP A 10 11.49 3.62 9.61
CA ASP A 10 12.44 3.99 10.65
C ASP A 10 11.68 4.35 11.93
N TYR A 11 12.06 3.72 13.05
CA TYR A 11 11.48 3.90 14.36
C TYR A 11 12.49 4.48 15.29
N ILE A 12 12.09 5.47 16.10
CA ILE A 12 12.87 5.99 17.21
C ILE A 12 12.12 5.63 18.49
N PHE A 13 12.75 4.83 19.32
CA PHE A 13 12.24 4.52 20.66
C PHE A 13 12.89 5.46 21.66
N GLU A 14 12.07 6.09 22.49
CA GLU A 14 12.53 6.94 23.59
C GLU A 14 12.19 6.28 24.92
N LEU A 15 13.17 6.14 25.79
CA LEU A 15 12.99 5.72 27.16
C LEU A 15 13.15 6.94 28.08
N VAL A 16 12.07 7.27 28.73
CA VAL A 16 12.02 8.27 29.77
C VAL A 16 11.93 7.56 31.11
N VAL A 17 12.80 7.90 32.05
CA VAL A 17 12.81 7.32 33.39
C VAL A 17 12.27 8.34 34.38
N LEU A 18 11.34 7.88 35.23
CA LEU A 18 10.84 8.65 36.36
C LEU A 18 11.49 8.14 37.68
N ASP A 19 11.87 9.03 38.54
CA ASP A 19 12.29 8.65 39.91
C ASP A 19 11.05 8.38 40.82
N GLN A 20 11.32 7.99 42.06
CA GLN A 20 10.26 7.70 43.04
C GLN A 20 9.39 8.91 43.41
N TYR A 21 9.80 10.12 43.04
CA TYR A 21 9.05 11.37 43.25
C TYR A 21 8.35 11.86 41.98
N GLY A 22 8.45 11.12 40.87
CA GLY A 22 7.84 11.47 39.58
C GLY A 22 8.68 12.45 38.76
N CYS A 23 9.90 12.74 39.13
CA CYS A 23 10.78 13.60 38.35
C CYS A 23 11.32 12.81 37.14
N GLN A 24 11.20 13.42 35.96
CA GLN A 24 11.62 12.83 34.72
C GLN A 24 13.12 13.01 34.46
N SER A 25 13.75 12.03 33.79
CA SER A 25 15.13 12.19 33.31
C SER A 25 15.23 13.40 32.37
N SER A 26 16.31 14.17 32.49
CA SER A 26 16.54 15.38 31.68
C SER A 26 16.72 15.07 30.20
N GLU A 27 17.23 13.87 29.88
CA GLU A 27 17.44 13.39 28.52
C GLU A 27 16.86 11.97 28.38
N PRO A 28 16.05 11.71 27.38
CA PRO A 28 15.61 10.34 27.08
C PRO A 28 16.75 9.54 26.46
N ALA A 29 16.83 8.26 26.79
CA ALA A 29 17.63 7.34 26.01
C ALA A 29 16.92 7.02 24.70
N ARG A 30 17.63 7.09 23.58
CA ARG A 30 17.07 6.87 22.24
C ARG A 30 17.70 5.68 21.57
N VAL A 31 16.85 4.84 20.94
CA VAL A 31 17.28 3.74 20.07
C VAL A 31 16.58 3.89 18.74
N ALA A 32 17.35 3.99 17.68
CA ALA A 32 16.83 3.92 16.32
C ALA A 32 16.78 2.46 15.87
N ALA A 33 15.67 2.05 15.26
CA ALA A 33 15.52 0.74 14.64
C ALA A 33 14.84 0.92 13.28
N ARG A 34 15.22 0.10 12.32
CA ARG A 34 14.58 0.05 10.99
C ARG A 34 13.88 -1.27 10.79
N ALA A 35 12.55 -1.24 10.64
CA ALA A 35 11.78 -2.38 10.18
C ALA A 35 11.87 -2.49 8.66
N ARG A 36 12.17 -3.68 8.15
CA ARG A 36 12.20 -4.00 6.73
C ARG A 36 11.31 -5.20 6.48
N SER A 37 10.64 -5.22 5.33
CA SER A 37 9.95 -6.40 4.85
C SER A 37 10.94 -7.33 4.15
N ASP A 38 10.71 -8.65 4.21
CA ASP A 38 11.36 -9.64 3.38
C ASP A 38 10.63 -9.82 2.02
N ASN A 39 9.46 -9.17 1.86
CA ASN A 39 8.76 -9.08 0.59
C ASN A 39 9.54 -8.21 -0.39
N GLN A 40 9.60 -8.62 -1.64
CA GLN A 40 10.29 -7.85 -2.67
C GLN A 40 9.45 -6.68 -3.18
N PHE A 41 8.12 -6.78 -3.08
CA PHE A 41 7.17 -5.74 -3.41
C PHE A 41 6.20 -5.55 -2.26
N LEU A 42 6.11 -4.34 -1.75
CA LEU A 42 5.16 -3.95 -0.71
C LEU A 42 4.55 -2.59 -1.06
N MET A 43 3.26 -2.46 -0.80
CA MET A 43 2.52 -1.20 -0.93
C MET A 43 1.76 -0.92 0.35
N GLU A 44 1.62 0.36 0.67
CA GLU A 44 0.87 0.85 1.82
C GLU A 44 -0.05 1.98 1.38
N LEU A 45 -1.34 1.88 1.71
CA LEU A 45 -2.34 2.91 1.54
C LEU A 45 -2.71 3.47 2.91
N ALA A 46 -2.74 4.79 3.04
CA ALA A 46 -3.26 5.48 4.22
C ALA A 46 -4.08 6.70 3.79
N TRP A 47 -5.00 7.13 4.65
CA TRP A 47 -5.84 8.32 4.40
C TRP A 47 -6.05 9.16 5.66
N ASN A 48 -6.62 10.35 5.51
CA ASN A 48 -6.62 11.38 6.54
C ASN A 48 -7.86 11.42 7.43
N THR A 49 -8.77 10.47 7.32
CA THR A 49 -10.03 10.44 8.09
C THR A 49 -10.25 9.08 8.75
N ASN A 50 -10.91 9.06 9.90
CA ASN A 50 -11.24 7.86 10.67
C ASN A 50 -12.67 7.34 10.40
N TYR A 51 -13.31 7.80 9.33
CA TYR A 51 -14.73 7.52 9.08
C TYR A 51 -15.00 6.91 7.71
N THR A 52 -13.99 6.79 6.87
CA THR A 52 -14.19 6.38 5.48
C THR A 52 -13.50 5.06 5.20
N ASP A 53 -14.09 4.31 4.30
CA ASP A 53 -13.61 3.04 3.80
C ASP A 53 -12.97 3.25 2.43
N VAL A 54 -11.68 2.90 2.31
CA VAL A 54 -10.90 3.13 1.10
C VAL A 54 -10.11 1.87 0.76
N ASP A 55 -10.55 1.17 -0.25
CA ASP A 55 -9.99 -0.10 -0.68
C ASP A 55 -8.71 0.03 -1.48
N PHE A 56 -7.77 -0.83 -1.19
CA PHE A 56 -6.54 -0.98 -1.94
C PHE A 56 -6.63 -2.14 -2.92
N HIS A 57 -6.14 -1.93 -4.13
CA HIS A 57 -6.16 -2.89 -5.21
C HIS A 57 -4.79 -3.08 -5.84
N LEU A 58 -4.43 -4.33 -6.11
CA LEU A 58 -3.32 -4.68 -6.99
C LEU A 58 -3.83 -5.64 -8.05
N LEU A 59 -3.74 -5.22 -9.33
CA LEU A 59 -4.20 -6.00 -10.47
C LEU A 59 -3.02 -6.70 -11.13
N ALA A 60 -3.16 -8.00 -11.40
CA ALA A 60 -2.25 -8.74 -12.26
C ALA A 60 -2.26 -8.17 -13.68
N GLY A 61 -1.12 -8.23 -14.35
CA GLY A 61 -0.99 -7.66 -15.68
C GLY A 61 -2.01 -8.18 -16.69
N GLY A 62 -2.91 -7.32 -17.14
CA GLY A 62 -3.98 -7.63 -18.09
C GLY A 62 -5.25 -8.20 -17.48
N GLY A 63 -5.37 -8.16 -16.15
CA GLY A 63 -6.59 -8.55 -15.42
C GLY A 63 -7.71 -7.52 -15.51
N VAL A 64 -8.77 -7.74 -14.73
CA VAL A 64 -9.96 -6.89 -14.65
C VAL A 64 -10.22 -6.49 -13.20
N TRP A 65 -10.30 -5.18 -12.94
CA TRP A 65 -10.61 -4.61 -11.64
C TRP A 65 -11.95 -5.11 -11.10
N ASN A 66 -11.98 -5.49 -9.84
CA ASN A 66 -13.16 -6.01 -9.16
C ASN A 66 -13.88 -7.11 -9.96
N GLY A 67 -13.11 -7.87 -10.72
CA GLY A 67 -13.61 -8.97 -11.55
C GLY A 67 -13.92 -10.23 -10.73
N SER A 68 -14.60 -11.18 -11.36
CA SER A 68 -14.88 -12.49 -10.76
C SER A 68 -13.69 -13.46 -10.80
N GLY A 69 -12.58 -13.06 -11.43
CA GLY A 69 -11.33 -13.83 -11.51
C GLY A 69 -10.40 -13.54 -10.35
N ASP A 70 -9.27 -14.24 -10.32
CA ASP A 70 -8.21 -14.05 -9.32
C ASP A 70 -7.18 -12.99 -9.73
N ASP A 71 -7.55 -12.07 -10.65
CA ASP A 71 -6.59 -11.11 -11.20
C ASP A 71 -6.39 -9.88 -10.31
N ASP A 72 -7.34 -9.57 -9.42
CA ASP A 72 -7.34 -8.40 -8.55
C ASP A 72 -7.23 -8.80 -7.08
N CYS A 73 -6.16 -8.36 -6.41
CA CYS A 73 -5.98 -8.52 -4.97
C CYS A 73 -6.58 -7.32 -4.24
N TYR A 74 -7.67 -7.54 -3.48
CA TYR A 74 -8.41 -6.52 -2.74
C TYR A 74 -9.19 -7.14 -1.57
N TYR A 75 -9.99 -6.41 -0.82
CA TYR A 75 -10.65 -6.85 0.42
C TYR A 75 -11.51 -8.11 0.31
N ALA A 76 -12.15 -8.37 -0.83
CA ALA A 76 -13.09 -9.48 -0.96
C ALA A 76 -12.40 -10.85 -0.88
N VAL A 77 -12.99 -11.77 -0.11
CA VAL A 77 -12.55 -13.17 -0.05
C VAL A 77 -13.14 -13.94 -1.23
N PRO A 78 -12.36 -14.71 -2.02
CA PRO A 78 -10.97 -15.12 -1.82
C PRO A 78 -9.92 -14.13 -2.36
N HIS A 79 -10.29 -13.00 -2.87
CA HIS A 79 -9.42 -12.09 -3.60
C HIS A 79 -8.41 -11.31 -2.75
N ASN A 80 -8.48 -11.40 -1.41
CA ASN A 80 -7.45 -10.87 -0.51
C ASN A 80 -6.16 -11.71 -0.48
N HIS A 81 -6.22 -12.94 -1.04
CA HIS A 81 -5.09 -13.85 -1.24
C HIS A 81 -5.25 -14.60 -2.57
N PRO A 82 -5.27 -13.92 -3.71
CA PRO A 82 -5.41 -14.61 -4.99
C PRO A 82 -4.17 -15.42 -5.31
N SER A 83 -4.34 -16.50 -6.06
CA SER A 83 -3.21 -17.36 -6.47
C SER A 83 -2.74 -16.96 -7.86
N TRP A 84 -1.57 -16.33 -7.92
CA TRP A 84 -0.98 -15.82 -9.15
C TRP A 84 0.21 -16.68 -9.62
N GLY A 85 0.58 -16.53 -10.88
CA GLY A 85 1.80 -17.10 -11.41
C GLY A 85 1.87 -18.62 -11.29
N ASN A 86 2.73 -19.13 -10.43
CA ASN A 86 2.89 -20.56 -10.18
C ASN A 86 1.98 -21.04 -9.05
N LEU A 87 0.88 -21.69 -9.35
CA LEU A 87 -0.10 -22.20 -8.38
C LEU A 87 0.47 -23.10 -7.26
N SER A 88 1.74 -23.48 -7.34
CA SER A 88 2.45 -24.26 -6.31
C SER A 88 3.41 -23.43 -5.47
N ASP A 89 3.52 -22.11 -5.71
CA ASP A 89 4.44 -21.21 -5.02
C ASP A 89 3.69 -20.02 -4.42
N VAL A 90 3.33 -20.13 -3.15
CA VAL A 90 2.64 -19.05 -2.40
C VAL A 90 3.48 -17.78 -2.21
N ASN A 91 4.76 -17.76 -2.62
CA ASN A 91 5.58 -16.57 -2.49
C ASN A 91 5.38 -15.60 -3.65
N ASP A 92 4.83 -16.04 -4.77
CA ASP A 92 4.49 -15.18 -5.91
C ASP A 92 3.03 -14.69 -5.88
N ASP A 93 2.26 -15.15 -4.88
CA ASP A 93 0.91 -14.69 -4.62
C ASP A 93 0.90 -13.35 -3.87
N PRO A 94 0.03 -12.41 -4.23
CA PRO A 94 -0.19 -11.22 -3.43
C PRO A 94 -1.02 -11.52 -2.19
N SER A 95 -0.88 -10.65 -1.19
CA SER A 95 -1.67 -10.70 0.03
C SER A 95 -2.07 -9.29 0.45
N LEU A 96 -3.36 -9.05 0.66
CA LEU A 96 -3.85 -7.91 1.42
C LEU A 96 -3.83 -8.31 2.90
N ASP A 97 -2.81 -7.85 3.64
CA ASP A 97 -2.57 -8.27 5.02
C ASP A 97 -3.52 -7.61 6.01
N ARG A 98 -4.07 -6.47 5.65
CA ARG A 98 -5.02 -5.72 6.47
C ARG A 98 -5.99 -4.96 5.58
N ASP A 99 -7.26 -5.12 5.90
CA ASP A 99 -8.41 -4.39 5.43
C ASP A 99 -8.88 -3.46 6.56
N ASP A 100 -8.96 -2.15 6.34
CA ASP A 100 -9.29 -1.14 7.37
C ASP A 100 -10.55 -0.35 6.96
N VAL A 101 -11.71 -0.86 7.35
CA VAL A 101 -13.03 -0.40 6.89
C VAL A 101 -13.51 0.92 7.50
N ASP A 102 -12.85 1.48 8.51
CA ASP A 102 -13.29 2.71 9.21
C ASP A 102 -12.16 3.52 9.87
N GLY A 103 -10.90 3.18 9.61
CA GLY A 103 -9.71 3.79 10.22
C GLY A 103 -9.07 4.87 9.36
N TYR A 104 -7.80 5.11 9.65
CA TYR A 104 -6.88 5.92 8.83
C TYR A 104 -6.04 5.06 7.89
N GLY A 105 -6.35 3.76 7.78
CA GLY A 105 -5.43 2.76 7.30
C GLY A 105 -4.39 2.36 8.36
N PRO A 106 -3.24 1.82 7.98
CA PRO A 106 -2.93 1.51 6.60
C PRO A 106 -3.57 0.22 6.12
N GLU A 107 -3.89 0.14 4.84
CA GLU A 107 -3.98 -1.12 4.13
C GLU A 107 -2.65 -1.47 3.50
N GLN A 108 -2.34 -2.76 3.44
CA GLN A 108 -1.06 -3.22 2.91
C GLN A 108 -1.25 -4.42 1.99
N ILE A 109 -0.70 -4.29 0.76
CA ILE A 109 -0.57 -5.41 -0.16
C ILE A 109 0.90 -5.69 -0.39
N ASN A 110 1.26 -6.98 -0.37
CA ASN A 110 2.63 -7.39 -0.57
C ASN A 110 2.74 -8.64 -1.45
N ILE A 111 3.90 -8.80 -2.10
CA ILE A 111 4.32 -10.03 -2.79
C ILE A 111 5.76 -10.31 -2.41
N LYS A 112 6.06 -11.54 -2.00
CA LYS A 112 7.40 -11.91 -1.59
C LYS A 112 8.35 -12.07 -2.76
N THR A 113 7.91 -12.72 -3.84
CA THR A 113 8.68 -12.94 -5.07
C THR A 113 7.84 -12.63 -6.31
N PRO A 114 7.64 -11.35 -6.66
CA PRO A 114 6.76 -10.97 -7.77
C PRO A 114 7.17 -11.62 -9.09
N GLN A 115 6.18 -12.05 -9.86
CA GLN A 115 6.40 -12.54 -11.21
C GLN A 115 6.90 -11.42 -12.14
N ARG A 116 7.73 -11.80 -13.09
CA ARG A 116 8.22 -10.86 -14.10
C ARG A 116 7.06 -10.39 -15.00
N THR A 117 7.15 -9.15 -15.45
CA THR A 117 6.15 -8.54 -16.32
C THR A 117 6.71 -8.24 -17.73
N ASP A 118 7.90 -8.76 -18.04
CA ASP A 118 8.57 -8.58 -19.33
C ASP A 118 8.43 -9.80 -20.28
N GLY A 119 7.59 -10.75 -19.92
CA GLY A 119 7.35 -11.96 -20.69
C GLY A 119 8.47 -13.00 -20.63
N VAL A 120 9.44 -12.82 -19.74
CA VAL A 120 10.59 -13.75 -19.62
C VAL A 120 10.39 -14.68 -18.43
N GLY A 121 10.03 -15.92 -18.70
CA GLY A 121 9.78 -16.96 -17.71
C GLY A 121 8.44 -17.65 -17.93
N THR A 122 8.26 -18.83 -17.32
CA THR A 122 7.08 -19.69 -17.54
C THR A 122 5.79 -19.03 -17.06
N TYR A 123 5.86 -18.25 -15.98
CA TYR A 123 4.72 -17.60 -15.33
C TYR A 123 4.75 -16.08 -15.44
N ALA A 124 5.66 -15.55 -16.28
CA ALA A 124 5.79 -14.10 -16.46
C ALA A 124 4.57 -13.52 -17.17
N TYR A 125 4.14 -12.35 -16.72
CA TYR A 125 3.18 -11.50 -17.42
C TYR A 125 3.86 -10.77 -18.58
N THR A 126 3.08 -10.26 -19.52
CA THR A 126 3.57 -9.44 -20.66
C THR A 126 3.25 -7.96 -20.49
N VAL A 127 2.54 -7.61 -19.42
CA VAL A 127 2.12 -6.25 -19.06
C VAL A 127 2.38 -6.03 -17.56
N PRO A 128 2.61 -4.78 -17.13
CA PRO A 128 2.86 -4.46 -15.73
C PRO A 128 1.69 -4.82 -14.81
N TYR A 129 1.97 -4.94 -13.51
CA TYR A 129 0.95 -4.84 -12.47
C TYR A 129 0.36 -3.43 -12.45
N GLU A 130 -0.90 -3.31 -12.06
CA GLU A 130 -1.58 -2.02 -11.92
C GLU A 130 -2.00 -1.81 -10.47
N ILE A 131 -1.85 -0.58 -9.98
CA ILE A 131 -2.21 -0.20 -8.61
C ILE A 131 -3.41 0.72 -8.65
N GLY A 132 -4.43 0.39 -7.87
CA GLY A 132 -5.68 1.15 -7.75
C GLY A 132 -6.06 1.44 -6.30
N VAL A 133 -6.81 2.51 -6.11
CA VAL A 133 -7.45 2.88 -4.85
C VAL A 133 -8.90 3.21 -5.15
N PHE A 134 -9.82 2.57 -4.46
CA PHE A 134 -11.25 2.77 -4.62
C PHE A 134 -11.85 3.35 -3.34
N TYR A 135 -12.63 4.43 -3.45
CA TYR A 135 -13.37 4.98 -2.34
C TYR A 135 -14.70 4.23 -2.18
N TYR A 136 -14.72 3.28 -1.23
CA TYR A 136 -15.82 2.34 -1.08
C TYR A 136 -17.02 2.93 -0.32
N ASP A 137 -16.79 3.51 0.88
CA ASP A 137 -17.88 4.06 1.69
C ASP A 137 -17.42 5.30 2.49
N GLU A 138 -18.29 6.28 2.56
CA GLU A 138 -18.09 7.52 3.35
C GLU A 138 -18.57 7.41 4.80
N HIS A 139 -19.32 6.36 5.15
CA HIS A 139 -19.92 6.16 6.48
C HIS A 139 -20.51 7.45 7.07
N LEU A 140 -21.22 8.23 6.25
CA LEU A 140 -21.81 9.54 6.58
C LEU A 140 -20.78 10.69 6.75
N TYR A 141 -19.54 10.51 6.42
CA TYR A 141 -18.55 11.60 6.35
C TYR A 141 -18.79 12.45 5.11
N SER A 142 -19.00 13.76 5.29
CA SER A 142 -19.32 14.68 4.20
C SER A 142 -18.11 15.46 3.66
N GLY A 143 -16.92 15.16 4.17
CA GLY A 143 -15.68 15.83 3.75
C GLY A 143 -14.97 15.09 2.61
N THR A 144 -13.86 15.67 2.16
CA THR A 144 -12.97 15.01 1.21
C THR A 144 -11.95 14.13 1.93
N THR A 145 -11.83 12.87 1.53
CA THR A 145 -10.78 11.96 1.99
C THR A 145 -9.55 12.12 1.11
N TYR A 146 -8.37 12.21 1.72
CA TYR A 146 -7.10 12.33 1.01
C TYR A 146 -6.28 11.07 1.22
N ALA A 147 -6.07 10.31 0.15
CA ALA A 147 -5.35 9.04 0.16
C ALA A 147 -3.90 9.22 -0.28
N VAL A 148 -3.00 8.50 0.39
CA VAL A 148 -1.56 8.46 0.09
C VAL A 148 -1.14 7.00 -0.08
N VAL A 149 -0.49 6.68 -1.19
CA VAL A 149 0.10 5.38 -1.44
C VAL A 149 1.61 5.46 -1.35
N LYS A 150 2.21 4.51 -0.65
CA LYS A 150 3.66 4.29 -0.62
C LYS A 150 4.00 2.96 -1.24
N ILE A 151 5.04 2.92 -2.04
CA ILE A 151 5.51 1.72 -2.74
C ILE A 151 6.97 1.49 -2.37
N PHE A 152 7.27 0.24 -2.00
CA PHE A 152 8.59 -0.19 -1.56
C PHE A 152 9.04 -1.39 -2.36
N PHE A 153 10.25 -1.32 -2.88
CA PHE A 153 10.91 -2.46 -3.53
C PHE A 153 12.09 -2.91 -2.67
N ALA A 154 12.02 -4.15 -2.13
CA ALA A 154 13.11 -4.69 -1.35
C ALA A 154 14.31 -5.05 -2.24
N GLY A 155 15.51 -4.81 -1.71
CA GLY A 155 16.78 -5.17 -2.37
C GLY A 155 17.27 -4.19 -3.44
N ALA A 156 16.48 -3.20 -3.84
CA ALA A 156 16.93 -2.12 -4.70
C ALA A 156 17.20 -0.84 -3.87
N VAL A 157 18.25 -0.09 -4.23
CA VAL A 157 18.43 1.30 -3.78
C VAL A 157 17.49 2.18 -4.64
N VAL A 158 16.21 1.79 -4.67
CA VAL A 158 15.19 2.60 -5.34
C VAL A 158 14.59 3.48 -4.26
N PRO A 159 14.47 4.79 -4.47
CA PRO A 159 13.76 5.63 -3.53
C PRO A 159 12.33 5.11 -3.39
N ASP A 160 11.87 4.97 -2.15
CA ASP A 160 10.49 4.65 -1.85
C ASP A 160 9.59 5.70 -2.49
N TYR A 161 8.55 5.28 -3.19
CA TYR A 161 7.60 6.20 -3.79
C TYR A 161 6.53 6.58 -2.79
N THR A 162 6.26 7.87 -2.68
CA THR A 162 5.08 8.41 -1.98
C THR A 162 4.22 9.15 -2.99
N LEU A 163 2.98 8.73 -3.12
CA LEU A 163 2.08 9.16 -4.19
C LEU A 163 0.81 9.82 -3.61
N PRO A 164 0.26 10.82 -4.29
CA PRO A 164 0.74 11.37 -5.57
C PRO A 164 2.07 12.11 -5.42
N THR A 165 2.91 12.11 -6.45
CA THR A 165 4.21 12.80 -6.43
C THR A 165 4.07 14.31 -6.50
N SER A 166 2.96 14.82 -7.04
CA SER A 166 2.69 16.26 -7.07
C SER A 166 2.42 16.78 -5.65
N PRO A 167 3.12 17.81 -5.20
CA PRO A 167 2.85 18.38 -3.89
C PRO A 167 1.43 18.94 -3.85
N PRO A 168 0.72 18.79 -2.72
CA PRO A 168 -0.59 19.40 -2.55
C PRO A 168 -0.50 20.93 -2.59
N PRO A 169 -1.59 21.62 -2.92
CA PRO A 169 -1.67 23.07 -2.78
C PRO A 169 -1.28 23.50 -1.36
N PRO A 170 -0.75 24.72 -1.17
CA PRO A 170 -0.47 25.25 0.16
C PRO A 170 -1.71 25.16 1.06
N ASN A 171 -1.53 24.57 2.25
CA ASN A 171 -2.56 24.29 3.26
C ASN A 171 -3.55 23.17 2.93
N ALA A 172 -3.35 22.39 1.88
CA ALA A 172 -4.08 21.14 1.66
C ALA A 172 -3.41 19.96 2.38
N PHE A 173 -4.20 18.93 2.72
CA PHE A 173 -3.64 17.66 3.16
C PHE A 173 -2.86 17.02 2.01
N PRO A 174 -1.72 16.34 2.29
CA PRO A 174 -1.06 15.55 1.28
C PRO A 174 -1.96 14.39 0.89
N GLY A 175 -1.98 14.05 -0.41
CA GLY A 175 -2.73 12.90 -0.89
C GLY A 175 -3.66 13.22 -2.07
N MET A 176 -4.19 12.15 -2.67
CA MET A 176 -5.21 12.22 -3.73
C MET A 176 -6.57 12.49 -3.08
N PRO A 177 -7.30 13.56 -3.48
CA PRO A 177 -8.65 13.82 -2.98
C PRO A 177 -9.64 12.81 -3.57
N LEU A 178 -10.36 12.09 -2.70
CA LEU A 178 -11.37 11.09 -3.04
C LEU A 178 -12.74 11.49 -2.47
N GLN A 179 -13.81 11.13 -3.19
CA GLN A 179 -15.19 11.36 -2.79
C GLN A 179 -16.07 10.14 -3.12
N ASN A 180 -16.76 9.59 -2.12
CA ASN A 180 -17.63 8.43 -2.34
C ASN A 180 -18.86 8.75 -3.20
N SER A 181 -19.35 9.97 -3.18
CA SER A 181 -20.50 10.36 -4.02
C SER A 181 -20.30 10.10 -5.52
N ALA A 182 -19.05 9.98 -5.94
CA ALA A 182 -18.65 9.58 -7.29
C ALA A 182 -18.10 8.15 -7.34
N SER A 183 -17.98 7.44 -6.17
CA SER A 183 -17.24 6.17 -6.05
C SER A 183 -15.89 6.28 -6.73
N ASP A 184 -15.09 7.24 -6.29
CA ASP A 184 -13.84 7.60 -6.96
C ASP A 184 -12.87 6.42 -7.00
N PHE A 185 -12.32 6.18 -8.18
CA PHE A 185 -11.22 5.25 -8.41
C PHE A 185 -9.99 6.04 -8.84
N TRP A 186 -8.93 5.92 -8.04
CA TRP A 186 -7.61 6.46 -8.37
C TRP A 186 -6.74 5.37 -8.96
N HIS A 187 -6.46 5.44 -10.26
CA HIS A 187 -5.46 4.61 -10.90
C HIS A 187 -4.07 5.19 -10.56
N VAL A 188 -3.42 4.62 -9.57
CA VAL A 188 -2.15 5.11 -9.03
C VAL A 188 -1.04 5.00 -10.05
N GLY A 189 -0.89 3.83 -10.67
CA GLY A 189 0.13 3.60 -11.68
C GLY A 189 0.44 2.14 -11.94
N TYR A 190 1.61 1.93 -12.55
CA TYR A 190 2.06 0.64 -13.07
C TYR A 190 3.38 0.21 -12.44
N VAL A 191 3.50 -1.08 -12.12
CA VAL A 191 4.75 -1.68 -11.66
C VAL A 191 5.23 -2.71 -12.68
N ALA A 192 6.30 -2.39 -13.38
CA ALA A 192 7.03 -3.36 -14.19
C ALA A 192 8.06 -4.09 -13.34
N TRP A 193 8.07 -5.43 -13.41
CA TRP A 193 8.98 -6.27 -12.66
C TRP A 193 9.91 -7.05 -13.59
N GLY A 194 11.21 -6.83 -13.46
CA GLY A 194 12.25 -7.44 -14.28
C GLY A 194 13.30 -8.19 -13.46
N ALA A 195 14.40 -8.58 -14.12
CA ALA A 195 15.51 -9.27 -13.46
C ALA A 195 16.22 -8.42 -12.39
N SER A 196 16.13 -7.09 -12.51
CA SER A 196 16.72 -6.13 -11.56
C SER A 196 15.77 -5.62 -10.49
N GLY A 197 14.56 -6.17 -10.42
CA GLY A 197 13.51 -5.75 -9.48
C GLY A 197 12.43 -4.91 -10.14
N GLY A 198 11.66 -4.18 -9.31
CA GLY A 198 10.52 -3.37 -9.73
C GLY A 198 10.90 -1.97 -10.19
N THR A 199 10.13 -1.45 -11.13
CA THR A 199 10.11 -0.03 -11.52
C THR A 199 8.68 0.46 -11.53
N PHE A 200 8.43 1.65 -10.99
CA PHE A 200 7.10 2.24 -10.92
C PHE A 200 6.96 3.39 -11.93
N THR A 201 5.79 3.47 -12.54
CA THR A 201 5.38 4.59 -13.41
C THR A 201 4.03 5.10 -12.92
N GLU A 202 3.97 6.36 -12.48
CA GLU A 202 2.74 6.99 -12.02
C GLU A 202 1.75 7.20 -13.17
N ASN A 203 0.47 6.88 -12.95
CA ASN A 203 -0.64 7.24 -13.84
C ASN A 203 -1.37 8.47 -13.28
N GLY A 204 -1.74 8.44 -12.00
CA GLY A 204 -2.38 9.56 -11.30
C GLY A 204 -3.79 9.90 -11.73
N GLN A 205 -4.45 9.06 -12.53
CA GLN A 205 -5.80 9.32 -13.03
C GLN A 205 -6.84 9.05 -11.94
N LEU A 206 -7.72 10.05 -11.72
CA LEU A 206 -8.92 9.93 -10.89
C LEU A 206 -10.15 9.86 -11.80
N ARG A 207 -11.06 8.93 -11.53
CA ARG A 207 -12.30 8.75 -12.30
C ARG A 207 -13.42 8.21 -11.41
N ALA A 208 -14.66 8.36 -11.84
CA ALA A 208 -15.79 7.71 -11.18
C ALA A 208 -15.88 6.24 -11.61
N GLY A 209 -15.95 5.33 -10.64
CA GLY A 209 -16.04 3.88 -10.85
C GLY A 209 -14.74 3.23 -11.37
N TYR A 210 -14.74 1.91 -11.36
CA TYR A 210 -13.63 1.12 -11.92
C TYR A 210 -13.41 1.40 -13.41
N PRO A 211 -12.16 1.27 -13.89
CA PRO A 211 -11.82 1.37 -15.33
C PRO A 211 -12.53 0.35 -16.21
#